data_c6915ca20137d1011500a353fb6a7f75
#
_entry.id   c6915ca20137d1011500a353fb6a7f75
#
_cell.length_a   1.000
_cell.length_b   1.000
_cell.length_c   1.000
_cell.angle_alpha   90.00
_cell.angle_beta   90.00
_cell.angle_gamma   90.00
#
_symmetry.space_group_name_H-M   'P 1'
#
loop_
_entity.id
_entity.type
_entity.pdbx_description
1 polymer ?
#
loop_
_entity_poly.entity_id
_entity_poly.type
_entity_poly.pdbx_seq_one_letter_code
_entity_poly.pdbx_strand_id
1 'polypeptide(L)'
;MNSFKLLSLVVLVNLLWVFQMMASELNKSQDISFKADYDQSIERYILRLPMNFKNSMTHDLLIALHGHGSDRMQFADSNRPQCIATRDVAAERNMVFVAPDYRAKTSWMGPAAEADVIQIIKEIKTRFKIDRVFLCGGSMGGSSALTFAVLHPDMIAGVAAMNPMANHLEYDGFQDVIVKSFGGMKTEIPSEYKKRSAEYWPERINSPVGISVGGKDTVVPPQSAVRFANVLKKLGKEVCLINRPETGHDTNYEDTRQILEFVIDAAGKAPSKN
;
A
#
# COMPACT_ATOMS: atom_id res chain seq x y z
N MET A 1 21.59 -3.67 -52.08
CA MET A 1 20.28 -3.16 -51.60
C MET A 1 19.84 -3.69 -50.25
N ASN A 2 20.71 -4.43 -49.49
CA ASN A 2 20.29 -5.08 -48.22
C ASN A 2 20.84 -4.41 -46.92
N SER A 3 21.89 -3.62 -46.99
CA SER A 3 22.51 -3.01 -45.81
C SER A 3 21.69 -1.83 -45.23
N PHE A 4 21.01 -1.07 -46.04
CA PHE A 4 20.19 0.07 -45.61
C PHE A 4 18.89 -0.37 -44.88
N LYS A 5 18.30 -1.52 -45.26
CA LYS A 5 17.10 -2.05 -44.58
C LYS A 5 17.42 -2.64 -43.20
N LEU A 6 18.62 -3.23 -43.07
CA LEU A 6 19.04 -3.80 -41.79
C LEU A 6 19.36 -2.70 -40.75
N LEU A 7 20.00 -1.60 -41.21
CA LEU A 7 20.33 -0.47 -40.32
C LEU A 7 19.06 0.24 -39.85
N SER A 8 18.05 0.40 -40.72
CA SER A 8 16.76 1.00 -40.35
C SER A 8 15.99 0.17 -39.33
N LEU A 9 16.05 -1.18 -39.43
CA LEU A 9 15.36 -2.09 -38.50
C LEU A 9 16.02 -2.09 -37.12
N VAL A 10 17.35 -2.05 -37.04
CA VAL A 10 18.10 -1.99 -35.77
C VAL A 10 17.88 -0.65 -35.06
N VAL A 11 17.80 0.46 -35.80
CA VAL A 11 17.51 1.77 -35.23
C VAL A 11 16.07 1.85 -34.73
N LEU A 12 15.08 1.28 -35.47
CA LEU A 12 13.70 1.23 -35.04
C LEU A 12 13.50 0.36 -33.76
N VAL A 13 14.16 -0.80 -33.71
CA VAL A 13 14.08 -1.70 -32.56
C VAL A 13 14.73 -1.03 -31.33
N ASN A 14 15.87 -0.37 -31.48
CA ASN A 14 16.50 0.37 -30.37
C ASN A 14 15.68 1.58 -29.93
N LEU A 15 15.02 2.30 -30.84
CA LEU A 15 14.10 3.38 -30.49
C LEU A 15 12.86 2.86 -29.75
N LEU A 16 12.31 1.72 -30.15
CA LEU A 16 11.19 1.08 -29.44
C LEU A 16 11.59 0.61 -28.04
N TRP A 17 12.80 0.04 -27.89
CA TRP A 17 13.32 -0.35 -26.57
C TRP A 17 13.58 0.85 -25.66
N VAL A 18 14.15 1.92 -26.17
CA VAL A 18 14.37 3.17 -25.42
C VAL A 18 13.03 3.82 -25.05
N PHE A 19 12.04 3.80 -25.93
CA PHE A 19 10.69 4.30 -25.64
C PHE A 19 9.97 3.43 -24.60
N GLN A 20 10.16 2.10 -24.63
CA GLN A 20 9.58 1.17 -23.66
C GLN A 20 10.24 1.30 -22.29
N MET A 21 11.54 1.56 -22.20
CA MET A 21 12.24 1.83 -20.94
C MET A 21 11.88 3.20 -20.35
N MET A 22 11.53 4.21 -21.18
CA MET A 22 11.11 5.52 -20.69
C MET A 22 9.64 5.57 -20.20
N ALA A 23 8.84 4.55 -20.51
CA ALA A 23 7.41 4.53 -20.19
C ALA A 23 7.06 4.00 -18.80
N SER A 24 8.05 3.48 -18.03
CA SER A 24 7.81 2.79 -16.76
C SER A 24 8.36 3.49 -15.52
N GLU A 25 8.79 4.75 -15.61
CA GLU A 25 9.30 5.48 -14.46
C GLU A 25 8.28 6.50 -13.92
N LEU A 26 8.29 6.66 -12.60
CA LEU A 26 7.62 7.78 -11.95
C LEU A 26 8.50 9.02 -12.03
N ASN A 27 7.89 10.20 -12.12
CA ASN A 27 8.60 11.47 -12.04
C ASN A 27 9.40 11.59 -10.73
N LYS A 28 10.35 12.54 -10.69
CA LYS A 28 11.15 12.83 -9.50
C LYS A 28 10.25 13.08 -8.29
N SER A 29 10.70 12.59 -7.13
CA SER A 29 10.03 12.76 -5.83
C SER A 29 9.84 14.24 -5.49
N GLN A 30 8.64 14.58 -5.07
CA GLN A 30 8.29 15.85 -4.45
C GLN A 30 8.02 15.61 -2.98
N ASP A 31 8.80 16.20 -2.09
CA ASP A 31 8.63 16.11 -0.64
C ASP A 31 7.68 17.22 -0.18
N ILE A 32 6.44 16.85 0.10
CA ILE A 32 5.35 17.75 0.45
C ILE A 32 5.15 17.76 1.97
N SER A 33 5.12 18.96 2.56
CA SER A 33 4.70 19.14 3.94
C SER A 33 3.26 19.66 4.00
N PHE A 34 2.51 19.21 5.00
CA PHE A 34 1.17 19.67 5.29
C PHE A 34 0.97 19.84 6.80
N LYS A 35 0.01 20.66 7.17
CA LYS A 35 -0.41 20.83 8.55
C LYS A 35 -1.52 19.85 8.84
N ALA A 36 -1.28 18.92 9.78
CA ALA A 36 -2.24 17.89 10.12
C ALA A 36 -3.49 18.50 10.79
N ASP A 37 -4.67 18.16 10.29
CA ASP A 37 -5.94 18.60 10.86
C ASP A 37 -6.15 18.09 12.29
N TYR A 38 -5.59 16.91 12.58
CA TYR A 38 -5.76 16.21 13.85
C TYR A 38 -5.19 17.00 15.05
N ASP A 39 -3.97 17.51 14.93
CA ASP A 39 -3.26 18.16 16.05
C ASP A 39 -2.38 19.36 15.65
N GLN A 40 -2.50 19.81 14.41
CA GLN A 40 -1.77 20.93 13.84
C GLN A 40 -0.27 20.72 13.70
N SER A 41 0.25 19.49 13.89
CA SER A 41 1.65 19.15 13.63
C SER A 41 1.98 19.29 12.15
N ILE A 42 3.27 19.41 11.83
CA ILE A 42 3.73 19.40 10.44
C ILE A 42 4.11 17.97 10.07
N GLU A 43 3.34 17.41 9.17
CA GLU A 43 3.55 16.07 8.61
C GLU A 43 3.98 16.15 7.15
N ARG A 44 4.47 15.03 6.61
CA ARG A 44 5.05 15.00 5.27
C ARG A 44 4.66 13.76 4.50
N TYR A 45 4.66 13.88 3.16
CA TYR A 45 4.56 12.75 2.24
C TYR A 45 5.39 13.00 1.00
N ILE A 46 5.85 11.93 0.36
CA ILE A 46 6.42 11.99 -0.99
C ILE A 46 5.29 11.81 -2.00
N LEU A 47 5.26 12.69 -2.99
CA LEU A 47 4.41 12.60 -4.16
C LEU A 47 5.26 12.31 -5.39
N ARG A 48 4.87 11.31 -6.17
CA ARG A 48 5.40 11.05 -7.51
C ARG A 48 4.25 10.93 -8.50
N LEU A 49 4.35 11.64 -9.60
CA LEU A 49 3.40 11.55 -10.70
C LEU A 49 3.94 10.57 -11.75
N PRO A 50 3.08 9.84 -12.46
CA PRO A 50 3.53 9.01 -13.57
C PRO A 50 4.15 9.89 -14.68
N MET A 51 5.07 9.33 -15.47
CA MET A 51 5.76 10.10 -16.53
C MET A 51 4.81 10.74 -17.54
N ASN A 52 3.70 10.06 -17.86
CA ASN A 52 2.68 10.54 -18.78
C ASN A 52 1.52 11.27 -18.08
N PHE A 53 1.76 11.82 -16.89
CA PHE A 53 0.73 12.52 -16.13
C PHE A 53 0.14 13.70 -16.91
N LYS A 54 -1.19 13.78 -16.92
CA LYS A 54 -1.94 14.93 -17.48
C LYS A 54 -3.09 15.29 -16.52
N ASN A 55 -3.18 16.55 -16.11
CA ASN A 55 -4.28 17.04 -15.25
C ASN A 55 -5.67 16.82 -15.85
N SER A 56 -5.78 16.70 -17.17
CA SER A 56 -7.05 16.43 -17.86
C SER A 56 -7.50 14.99 -17.76
N MET A 57 -6.57 14.05 -17.48
CA MET A 57 -6.85 12.62 -17.38
C MET A 57 -7.18 12.23 -15.94
N THR A 58 -7.96 11.16 -15.82
CA THR A 58 -8.23 10.50 -14.53
C THR A 58 -7.14 9.47 -14.27
N HIS A 59 -6.66 9.41 -13.02
CA HIS A 59 -5.63 8.49 -12.57
C HIS A 59 -6.12 7.73 -11.33
N ASP A 60 -5.54 6.57 -11.08
CA ASP A 60 -5.63 5.92 -9.78
C ASP A 60 -4.55 6.45 -8.82
N LEU A 61 -4.79 6.34 -7.54
CA LEU A 61 -3.85 6.70 -6.48
C LEU A 61 -3.37 5.44 -5.76
N LEU A 62 -2.06 5.26 -5.68
CA LEU A 62 -1.42 4.24 -4.83
C LEU A 62 -0.73 4.90 -3.64
N ILE A 63 -1.16 4.57 -2.43
CA ILE A 63 -0.54 5.01 -1.18
C ILE A 63 0.27 3.85 -0.59
N ALA A 64 1.57 4.06 -0.39
CA ALA A 64 2.49 3.05 0.12
C ALA A 64 2.96 3.40 1.55
N LEU A 65 2.54 2.58 2.52
CA LEU A 65 2.79 2.78 3.94
C LEU A 65 4.08 2.07 4.37
N HIS A 66 5.00 2.82 4.96
CA HIS A 66 6.30 2.30 5.40
C HIS A 66 6.20 1.35 6.61
N GLY A 67 7.24 0.52 6.83
CA GLY A 67 7.37 -0.35 7.97
C GLY A 67 7.88 0.36 9.23
N HIS A 68 7.84 -0.35 10.36
CA HIS A 68 8.34 0.15 11.64
C HIS A 68 9.78 0.65 11.55
N GLY A 69 10.05 1.79 12.18
CA GLY A 69 11.38 2.41 12.22
C GLY A 69 11.79 3.16 10.95
N SER A 70 10.92 3.22 9.94
CA SER A 70 11.17 3.92 8.67
C SER A 70 10.32 5.19 8.56
N ASP A 71 10.26 5.77 7.36
CA ASP A 71 9.52 6.97 7.02
C ASP A 71 9.09 6.96 5.55
N ARG A 72 8.54 8.08 5.05
CA ARG A 72 8.09 8.27 3.67
C ARG A 72 9.12 7.90 2.59
N MET A 73 10.41 7.92 2.92
CA MET A 73 11.48 7.63 1.95
C MET A 73 11.57 6.13 1.64
N GLN A 74 11.07 5.24 2.51
CA GLN A 74 11.20 3.81 2.31
C GLN A 74 10.60 3.36 0.97
N PHE A 75 9.32 3.60 0.73
CA PHE A 75 8.70 3.21 -0.54
C PHE A 75 9.03 4.16 -1.69
N ALA A 76 9.36 5.41 -1.35
CA ALA A 76 9.73 6.40 -2.37
C ALA A 76 11.07 6.08 -3.05
N ASP A 77 12.11 5.74 -2.30
CA ASP A 77 13.49 5.71 -2.84
C ASP A 77 14.31 4.46 -2.49
N SER A 78 13.83 3.60 -1.56
CA SER A 78 14.59 2.41 -1.20
C SER A 78 14.70 1.41 -2.35
N ASN A 79 15.87 0.76 -2.44
CA ASN A 79 16.14 -0.33 -3.38
C ASN A 79 15.72 -1.72 -2.86
N ARG A 80 14.93 -1.77 -1.78
CA ARG A 80 14.35 -3.04 -1.32
C ARG A 80 13.40 -3.59 -2.39
N PRO A 81 13.40 -4.91 -2.64
CA PRO A 81 12.61 -5.51 -3.73
C PRO A 81 11.14 -5.12 -3.72
N GLN A 82 10.48 -5.14 -2.56
CA GLN A 82 9.08 -4.74 -2.43
C GLN A 82 8.83 -3.26 -2.74
N CYS A 83 9.80 -2.39 -2.45
CA CYS A 83 9.68 -0.96 -2.75
C CYS A 83 9.82 -0.69 -4.25
N ILE A 84 10.74 -1.40 -4.91
CA ILE A 84 10.91 -1.36 -6.36
C ILE A 84 9.63 -1.85 -7.03
N ALA A 85 9.14 -3.06 -6.67
CA ALA A 85 7.92 -3.63 -7.24
C ALA A 85 6.71 -2.68 -7.12
N THR A 86 6.57 -2.03 -5.97
CA THR A 86 5.47 -1.07 -5.74
C THR A 86 5.57 0.14 -6.66
N ARG A 87 6.77 0.69 -6.86
CA ARG A 87 6.98 1.82 -7.78
C ARG A 87 6.80 1.43 -9.24
N ASP A 88 7.28 0.24 -9.63
CA ASP A 88 7.13 -0.27 -10.99
C ASP A 88 5.66 -0.47 -11.34
N VAL A 89 4.88 -1.11 -10.46
CA VAL A 89 3.43 -1.27 -10.66
C VAL A 89 2.73 0.09 -10.76
N ALA A 90 3.06 1.05 -9.89
CA ALA A 90 2.49 2.39 -9.95
C ALA A 90 2.80 3.09 -11.29
N ALA A 91 4.04 2.97 -11.77
CA ALA A 91 4.49 3.54 -13.04
C ALA A 91 3.79 2.91 -14.24
N GLU A 92 3.80 1.57 -14.32
CA GLU A 92 3.19 0.79 -15.41
C GLU A 92 1.68 1.00 -15.51
N ARG A 93 1.01 1.16 -14.37
CA ARG A 93 -0.43 1.43 -14.27
C ARG A 93 -0.79 2.92 -14.35
N ASN A 94 0.21 3.80 -14.60
CA ASN A 94 0.04 5.24 -14.72
C ASN A 94 -0.66 5.88 -13.50
N MET A 95 -0.29 5.41 -12.29
CA MET A 95 -0.90 5.83 -11.03
C MET A 95 -0.16 7.04 -10.44
N VAL A 96 -0.90 7.90 -9.75
CA VAL A 96 -0.31 8.85 -8.80
C VAL A 96 0.18 8.05 -7.59
N PHE A 97 1.44 8.25 -7.21
CA PHE A 97 2.06 7.52 -6.11
C PHE A 97 2.31 8.45 -4.92
N VAL A 98 1.93 8.00 -3.73
CA VAL A 98 2.13 8.71 -2.47
C VAL A 98 2.74 7.78 -1.43
N ALA A 99 3.80 8.25 -0.75
CA ALA A 99 4.39 7.58 0.40
C ALA A 99 4.39 8.56 1.60
N PRO A 100 3.48 8.41 2.58
CA PRO A 100 3.38 9.32 3.72
C PRO A 100 4.28 8.91 4.88
N ASP A 101 4.61 9.89 5.75
CA ASP A 101 5.15 9.61 7.08
C ASP A 101 4.09 8.97 7.98
N TYR A 102 2.83 9.33 7.84
CA TYR A 102 1.68 8.88 8.65
C TYR A 102 2.08 8.61 10.12
N ARG A 103 2.74 9.60 10.73
CA ARG A 103 3.30 9.58 12.09
C ARG A 103 4.54 8.69 12.22
N ALA A 104 5.48 8.79 11.23
CA ALA A 104 6.76 8.11 11.32
C ALA A 104 7.40 8.34 12.71
N LYS A 105 8.08 7.32 13.22
CA LYS A 105 8.50 6.08 12.52
C LYS A 105 7.67 4.87 12.95
N THR A 106 6.66 5.01 13.80
CA THR A 106 6.07 3.91 14.57
C THR A 106 4.57 4.06 14.79
N SER A 107 3.83 4.39 13.74
CA SER A 107 2.42 4.77 13.90
C SER A 107 1.43 3.63 14.11
N TRP A 108 1.67 2.45 13.53
CA TRP A 108 0.75 1.31 13.57
C TRP A 108 -0.73 1.66 13.27
N MET A 109 -0.97 2.73 12.52
CA MET A 109 -2.29 3.29 12.18
C MET A 109 -3.12 3.66 13.43
N GLY A 110 -2.52 4.37 14.39
CA GLY A 110 -3.27 5.01 15.48
C GLY A 110 -4.13 6.19 14.96
N PRO A 111 -4.94 6.82 15.83
CA PRO A 111 -5.91 7.84 15.43
C PRO A 111 -5.33 9.01 14.64
N ALA A 112 -4.15 9.49 15.00
CA ALA A 112 -3.49 10.58 14.29
C ALA A 112 -3.04 10.16 12.89
N ALA A 113 -2.43 8.96 12.76
CA ALA A 113 -2.00 8.42 11.47
C ALA A 113 -3.19 8.13 10.54
N GLU A 114 -4.29 7.63 11.08
CA GLU A 114 -5.56 7.44 10.37
C GLU A 114 -6.07 8.77 9.79
N ALA A 115 -6.09 9.82 10.61
CA ALA A 115 -6.52 11.16 10.20
C ALA A 115 -5.61 11.74 9.10
N ASP A 116 -4.30 11.58 9.21
CA ASP A 116 -3.34 12.05 8.21
C ASP A 116 -3.54 11.36 6.85
N VAL A 117 -3.75 10.04 6.83
CA VAL A 117 -3.99 9.31 5.57
C VAL A 117 -5.31 9.77 4.94
N ILE A 118 -6.36 10.00 5.72
CA ILE A 118 -7.62 10.56 5.23
C ILE A 118 -7.41 11.96 4.63
N GLN A 119 -6.67 12.82 5.32
CA GLN A 119 -6.39 14.18 4.86
C GLN A 119 -5.60 14.17 3.55
N ILE A 120 -4.57 13.34 3.44
CA ILE A 120 -3.77 13.17 2.22
C ILE A 120 -4.64 12.69 1.06
N ILE A 121 -5.52 11.70 1.25
CA ILE A 121 -6.43 11.22 0.20
C ILE A 121 -7.31 12.38 -0.30
N LYS A 122 -7.89 13.16 0.61
CA LYS A 122 -8.73 14.31 0.26
C LYS A 122 -7.94 15.38 -0.49
N GLU A 123 -6.74 15.71 -0.03
CA GLU A 123 -5.86 16.69 -0.68
C GLU A 123 -5.49 16.27 -2.10
N ILE A 124 -5.08 15.01 -2.29
CA ILE A 124 -4.70 14.49 -3.61
C ILE A 124 -5.92 14.49 -4.56
N LYS A 125 -7.11 14.10 -4.07
CA LYS A 125 -8.37 14.16 -4.86
C LYS A 125 -8.78 15.59 -5.21
N THR A 126 -8.43 16.58 -4.40
CA THR A 126 -8.68 18.00 -4.72
C THR A 126 -7.71 18.53 -5.79
N ARG A 127 -6.45 18.05 -5.77
CA ARG A 127 -5.40 18.49 -6.70
C ARG A 127 -5.48 17.82 -8.06
N PHE A 128 -5.93 16.56 -8.10
CA PHE A 128 -5.90 15.72 -9.29
C PHE A 128 -7.23 14.96 -9.47
N LYS A 129 -7.54 14.61 -10.70
CA LYS A 129 -8.68 13.73 -11.02
C LYS A 129 -8.32 12.29 -10.62
N ILE A 130 -8.66 11.87 -9.40
CA ILE A 130 -8.44 10.53 -8.89
C ILE A 130 -9.75 9.76 -8.91
N ASP A 131 -9.73 8.58 -9.55
CA ASP A 131 -10.84 7.62 -9.55
C ASP A 131 -10.74 6.70 -8.33
N ARG A 132 -9.80 5.77 -8.37
CA ARG A 132 -9.65 4.73 -7.36
C ARG A 132 -8.44 4.99 -6.47
N VAL A 133 -8.56 4.61 -5.19
CA VAL A 133 -7.46 4.69 -4.21
C VAL A 133 -7.08 3.29 -3.78
N PHE A 134 -5.81 2.95 -3.87
CA PHE A 134 -5.24 1.70 -3.40
C PHE A 134 -4.25 1.96 -2.28
N LEU A 135 -4.27 1.10 -1.26
CA LEU A 135 -3.29 1.12 -0.18
C LEU A 135 -2.39 -0.10 -0.27
N CYS A 136 -1.11 0.09 -0.02
CA CYS A 136 -0.20 -1.02 0.21
C CYS A 136 0.79 -0.70 1.34
N GLY A 137 1.48 -1.72 1.83
CA GLY A 137 2.53 -1.54 2.81
C GLY A 137 3.14 -2.86 3.28
N GLY A 138 4.30 -2.76 3.93
CA GLY A 138 5.02 -3.91 4.47
C GLY A 138 5.11 -3.86 6.00
N SER A 139 5.01 -5.01 6.69
CA SER A 139 5.14 -5.11 8.14
C SER A 139 4.11 -4.22 8.85
N MET A 140 4.54 -3.26 9.68
CA MET A 140 3.67 -2.22 10.25
C MET A 140 2.79 -1.56 9.17
N GLY A 141 3.35 -1.23 8.00
CA GLY A 141 2.61 -0.61 6.90
C GLY A 141 1.52 -1.52 6.32
N GLY A 142 1.80 -2.83 6.22
CA GLY A 142 0.81 -3.83 5.80
C GLY A 142 -0.33 -3.97 6.81
N SER A 143 0.00 -4.04 8.09
CA SER A 143 -0.98 -4.06 9.19
C SER A 143 -1.83 -2.79 9.18
N SER A 144 -1.17 -1.63 8.98
CA SER A 144 -1.81 -0.32 8.88
C SER A 144 -2.76 -0.22 7.68
N ALA A 145 -2.38 -0.81 6.53
CA ALA A 145 -3.24 -0.84 5.34
C ALA A 145 -4.50 -1.68 5.57
N LEU A 146 -4.39 -2.85 6.22
CA LEU A 146 -5.54 -3.67 6.61
C LEU A 146 -6.44 -2.97 7.64
N THR A 147 -5.84 -2.31 8.64
CA THR A 147 -6.57 -1.50 9.62
C THR A 147 -7.36 -0.40 8.93
N PHE A 148 -6.73 0.37 8.04
CA PHE A 148 -7.41 1.43 7.30
C PHE A 148 -8.56 0.90 6.44
N ALA A 149 -8.37 -0.27 5.81
CA ALA A 149 -9.38 -0.88 4.95
C ALA A 149 -10.68 -1.22 5.69
N VAL A 150 -10.59 -1.69 6.94
CA VAL A 150 -11.79 -2.01 7.74
C VAL A 150 -12.39 -0.77 8.43
N LEU A 151 -11.61 0.29 8.64
CA LEU A 151 -12.10 1.54 9.21
C LEU A 151 -12.77 2.43 8.14
N HIS A 152 -12.26 2.42 6.91
CA HIS A 152 -12.69 3.29 5.81
C HIS A 152 -12.90 2.52 4.50
N PRO A 153 -13.78 1.49 4.49
CA PRO A 153 -13.95 0.60 3.34
C PRO A 153 -14.42 1.32 2.06
N ASP A 154 -15.12 2.45 2.21
CA ASP A 154 -15.63 3.22 1.07
C ASP A 154 -14.60 4.20 0.49
N MET A 155 -13.45 4.39 1.15
CA MET A 155 -12.40 5.28 0.68
C MET A 155 -11.40 4.59 -0.25
N ILE A 156 -11.32 3.25 -0.24
CA ILE A 156 -10.31 2.49 -0.98
C ILE A 156 -10.94 1.45 -1.91
N ALA A 157 -10.27 1.24 -3.04
CA ALA A 157 -10.66 0.28 -4.07
C ALA A 157 -9.91 -1.05 -3.97
N GLY A 158 -8.84 -1.13 -3.18
CA GLY A 158 -8.06 -2.34 -2.96
C GLY A 158 -6.94 -2.15 -1.95
N VAL A 159 -6.51 -3.24 -1.31
CA VAL A 159 -5.42 -3.24 -0.32
C VAL A 159 -4.46 -4.40 -0.54
N ALA A 160 -3.14 -4.10 -0.57
CA ALA A 160 -2.07 -5.08 -0.67
C ALA A 160 -1.15 -4.99 0.55
N ALA A 161 -1.08 -6.06 1.35
CA ALA A 161 -0.37 -6.10 2.62
C ALA A 161 0.73 -7.18 2.62
N MET A 162 1.96 -6.77 2.85
CA MET A 162 3.14 -7.64 2.91
C MET A 162 3.54 -7.89 4.36
N ASN A 163 3.61 -9.14 4.77
CA ASN A 163 3.88 -9.58 6.14
C ASN A 163 3.11 -8.79 7.21
N PRO A 164 1.78 -8.64 7.07
CA PRO A 164 0.97 -7.93 8.04
C PRO A 164 0.59 -8.84 9.21
N MET A 165 0.19 -8.22 10.31
CA MET A 165 -0.75 -8.84 11.23
C MET A 165 -2.16 -8.25 11.01
N ALA A 166 -3.20 -8.99 11.40
CA ALA A 166 -4.59 -8.55 11.32
C ALA A 166 -5.27 -8.42 12.70
N ASN A 167 -4.55 -8.70 13.79
CA ASN A 167 -5.10 -8.70 15.15
C ASN A 167 -4.14 -8.06 16.16
N HIS A 168 -4.42 -6.82 16.55
CA HIS A 168 -3.62 -6.07 17.52
C HIS A 168 -3.81 -6.57 18.97
N LEU A 169 -4.91 -7.24 19.31
CA LEU A 169 -5.13 -7.80 20.64
C LEU A 169 -4.23 -9.02 20.92
N GLU A 170 -3.96 -9.84 19.90
CA GLU A 170 -3.07 -11.00 20.00
C GLU A 170 -1.59 -10.63 19.89
N TYR A 171 -1.27 -9.48 19.30
CA TYR A 171 0.11 -9.11 19.01
C TYR A 171 0.80 -8.51 20.23
N ASP A 172 1.96 -9.08 20.60
CA ASP A 172 2.77 -8.64 21.75
C ASP A 172 4.04 -7.87 21.35
N GLY A 173 4.38 -7.84 20.04
CA GLY A 173 5.51 -7.06 19.55
C GLY A 173 5.25 -5.57 19.57
N PHE A 174 6.29 -4.76 19.71
CA PHE A 174 6.28 -3.29 19.61
C PHE A 174 5.23 -2.58 20.48
N GLN A 175 4.85 -3.17 21.61
CA GLN A 175 3.79 -2.62 22.47
C GLN A 175 4.11 -1.23 23.01
N ASP A 176 5.39 -0.91 23.27
CA ASP A 176 5.84 0.40 23.74
C ASP A 176 5.48 1.54 22.81
N VAL A 177 5.45 1.29 21.49
CA VAL A 177 5.10 2.28 20.47
C VAL A 177 3.63 2.20 20.05
N ILE A 178 3.03 0.99 20.05
CA ILE A 178 1.59 0.84 19.77
C ILE A 178 0.77 1.54 20.86
N VAL A 179 1.14 1.39 22.13
CA VAL A 179 0.53 2.08 23.27
C VAL A 179 0.52 3.61 23.06
N LYS A 180 1.64 4.18 22.65
CA LYS A 180 1.75 5.62 22.36
C LYS A 180 0.86 6.03 21.18
N SER A 181 0.83 5.21 20.15
CA SER A 181 0.04 5.48 18.93
C SER A 181 -1.47 5.36 19.17
N PHE A 182 -1.90 4.36 19.95
CA PHE A 182 -3.32 4.09 20.23
C PHE A 182 -3.86 4.87 21.43
N GLY A 183 -2.98 5.41 22.28
CA GLY A 183 -3.34 6.23 23.44
C GLY A 183 -3.51 5.48 24.74
N GLY A 184 -3.11 4.20 24.84
CA GLY A 184 -3.16 3.38 26.06
C GLY A 184 -2.86 1.91 25.81
N MET A 185 -2.69 1.14 26.88
CA MET A 185 -2.42 -0.28 26.78
C MET A 185 -3.66 -1.07 26.32
N LYS A 186 -3.44 -2.22 25.65
CA LYS A 186 -4.55 -3.08 25.19
C LYS A 186 -5.43 -3.62 26.33
N THR A 187 -4.91 -3.67 27.56
CA THR A 187 -5.66 -4.00 28.79
C THR A 187 -6.52 -2.86 29.28
N GLU A 188 -6.18 -1.62 28.97
CA GLU A 188 -6.90 -0.40 29.39
C GLU A 188 -7.92 0.04 28.34
N ILE A 189 -7.57 -0.06 27.06
CA ILE A 189 -8.40 0.37 25.92
C ILE A 189 -8.62 -0.77 24.91
N PRO A 190 -9.08 -1.98 25.31
CA PRO A 190 -9.20 -3.13 24.42
C PRO A 190 -10.10 -2.88 23.21
N SER A 191 -11.09 -1.99 23.34
CA SER A 191 -11.99 -1.59 22.25
C SER A 191 -11.26 -0.89 21.10
N GLU A 192 -10.25 -0.07 21.39
CA GLU A 192 -9.46 0.60 20.38
C GLU A 192 -8.57 -0.39 19.61
N TYR A 193 -7.95 -1.34 20.31
CA TYR A 193 -7.18 -2.41 19.69
C TYR A 193 -8.07 -3.31 18.82
N LYS A 194 -9.25 -3.70 19.33
CA LYS A 194 -10.24 -4.46 18.56
C LYS A 194 -10.72 -3.71 17.33
N LYS A 195 -11.04 -2.41 17.48
CA LYS A 195 -11.47 -1.54 16.38
C LYS A 195 -10.46 -1.55 15.23
N ARG A 196 -9.14 -1.56 15.54
CA ARG A 196 -8.03 -1.51 14.57
C ARG A 196 -7.56 -2.89 14.11
N SER A 197 -8.13 -3.95 14.62
CA SER A 197 -7.81 -5.33 14.22
C SER A 197 -8.73 -5.79 13.10
N ALA A 198 -8.20 -5.85 11.87
CA ALA A 198 -8.98 -6.18 10.68
C ALA A 198 -9.68 -7.54 10.78
N GLU A 199 -9.08 -8.51 11.49
CA GLU A 199 -9.62 -9.85 11.70
C GLU A 199 -11.03 -9.86 12.34
N TYR A 200 -11.38 -8.83 13.11
CA TYR A 200 -12.71 -8.72 13.75
C TYR A 200 -13.79 -8.15 12.82
N TRP A 201 -13.44 -7.62 11.67
CA TRP A 201 -14.34 -6.86 10.79
C TRP A 201 -14.27 -7.29 9.32
N PRO A 202 -14.20 -8.60 9.02
CA PRO A 202 -14.05 -9.06 7.64
C PRO A 202 -15.25 -8.69 6.77
N GLU A 203 -16.44 -8.54 7.36
CA GLU A 203 -17.65 -8.12 6.67
C GLU A 203 -17.56 -6.70 6.10
N ARG A 204 -16.75 -5.82 6.71
CA ARG A 204 -16.54 -4.43 6.25
C ARG A 204 -15.70 -4.33 5.00
N ILE A 205 -14.94 -5.36 4.66
CA ILE A 205 -14.11 -5.35 3.44
C ILE A 205 -15.03 -5.41 2.22
N ASN A 206 -14.99 -4.36 1.41
CA ASN A 206 -15.74 -4.24 0.15
C ASN A 206 -14.84 -4.23 -1.09
N SER A 207 -13.54 -4.30 -0.91
CA SER A 207 -12.52 -4.23 -1.96
C SER A 207 -11.66 -5.49 -1.99
N PRO A 208 -10.98 -5.81 -3.11
CA PRO A 208 -10.01 -6.89 -3.18
C PRO A 208 -8.86 -6.72 -2.18
N VAL A 209 -8.42 -7.86 -1.62
CA VAL A 209 -7.34 -7.93 -0.63
C VAL A 209 -6.24 -8.85 -1.12
N GLY A 210 -5.01 -8.33 -1.21
CA GLY A 210 -3.79 -9.10 -1.47
C GLY A 210 -2.94 -9.19 -0.20
N ILE A 211 -2.53 -10.39 0.19
CA ILE A 211 -1.69 -10.62 1.37
C ILE A 211 -0.54 -11.54 1.00
N SER A 212 0.69 -11.17 1.37
CA SER A 212 1.84 -12.09 1.36
C SER A 212 2.39 -12.25 2.77
N VAL A 213 2.72 -13.48 3.17
CA VAL A 213 3.26 -13.80 4.50
C VAL A 213 4.38 -14.82 4.44
N GLY A 214 5.35 -14.69 5.37
CA GLY A 214 6.33 -15.73 5.67
C GLY A 214 5.85 -16.65 6.77
N GLY A 215 5.84 -17.97 6.53
CA GLY A 215 5.34 -18.96 7.49
C GLY A 215 6.18 -19.08 8.77
N LYS A 216 7.47 -18.71 8.70
CA LYS A 216 8.42 -18.68 9.83
C LYS A 216 8.66 -17.26 10.37
N ASP A 217 7.77 -16.31 10.06
CA ASP A 217 7.88 -14.94 10.57
C ASP A 217 7.64 -14.89 12.07
N THR A 218 8.69 -14.54 12.83
CA THR A 218 8.66 -14.35 14.27
C THR A 218 8.59 -12.88 14.70
N VAL A 219 8.76 -11.94 13.75
CA VAL A 219 8.66 -10.50 14.02
C VAL A 219 7.20 -10.06 13.97
N VAL A 220 6.49 -10.48 12.91
CA VAL A 220 5.05 -10.27 12.75
C VAL A 220 4.42 -11.64 12.41
N PRO A 221 4.03 -12.42 13.44
CA PRO A 221 3.48 -13.75 13.24
C PRO A 221 2.29 -13.76 12.26
N PRO A 222 2.29 -14.64 11.24
CA PRO A 222 1.35 -14.56 10.12
C PRO A 222 -0.06 -15.06 10.44
N GLN A 223 -0.27 -15.70 11.60
CA GLN A 223 -1.49 -16.47 11.89
C GLN A 223 -2.76 -15.64 11.77
N SER A 224 -2.78 -14.42 12.31
CA SER A 224 -3.97 -13.55 12.25
C SER A 224 -4.27 -13.10 10.81
N ALA A 225 -3.25 -12.80 10.03
CA ALA A 225 -3.41 -12.43 8.62
C ALA A 225 -3.92 -13.60 7.77
N VAL A 226 -3.43 -14.82 8.03
CA VAL A 226 -3.90 -16.04 7.35
C VAL A 226 -5.34 -16.35 7.73
N ARG A 227 -5.71 -16.26 9.03
CA ARG A 227 -7.10 -16.45 9.46
C ARG A 227 -8.03 -15.42 8.80
N PHE A 228 -7.63 -14.15 8.81
CA PHE A 228 -8.39 -13.08 8.15
C PHE A 228 -8.62 -13.36 6.66
N ALA A 229 -7.57 -13.68 5.91
CA ALA A 229 -7.69 -14.04 4.49
C ALA A 229 -8.62 -15.22 4.24
N ASN A 230 -8.55 -16.26 5.10
CA ASN A 230 -9.41 -17.43 5.00
C ASN A 230 -10.88 -17.10 5.30
N VAL A 231 -11.15 -16.22 6.26
CA VAL A 231 -12.51 -15.74 6.55
C VAL A 231 -13.05 -14.93 5.38
N LEU A 232 -12.26 -14.02 4.82
CA LEU A 232 -12.65 -13.26 3.62
C LEU A 232 -13.02 -14.17 2.43
N LYS A 233 -12.21 -15.22 2.17
CA LYS A 233 -12.52 -16.21 1.13
C LYS A 233 -13.84 -16.93 1.39
N LYS A 234 -14.13 -17.34 2.65
CA LYS A 234 -15.40 -17.95 3.03
C LYS A 234 -16.60 -17.02 2.85
N LEU A 235 -16.39 -15.71 2.99
CA LEU A 235 -17.40 -14.67 2.73
C LEU A 235 -17.54 -14.33 1.25
N GLY A 236 -16.85 -15.04 0.34
CA GLY A 236 -16.89 -14.78 -1.10
C GLY A 236 -16.21 -13.49 -1.53
N LYS A 237 -15.32 -12.93 -0.71
CA LYS A 237 -14.54 -11.73 -1.05
C LYS A 237 -13.37 -12.08 -1.97
N GLU A 238 -12.97 -11.14 -2.81
CA GLU A 238 -11.80 -11.28 -3.69
C GLU A 238 -10.50 -11.21 -2.88
N VAL A 239 -9.78 -12.35 -2.78
CA VAL A 239 -8.57 -12.48 -1.93
C VAL A 239 -7.47 -13.24 -2.64
N CYS A 240 -6.28 -12.63 -2.73
CA CYS A 240 -5.02 -13.29 -3.05
C CYS A 240 -4.21 -13.47 -1.76
N LEU A 241 -3.92 -14.70 -1.37
CA LEU A 241 -3.03 -15.02 -0.24
C LEU A 241 -1.83 -15.81 -0.74
N ILE A 242 -0.63 -15.24 -0.60
CA ILE A 242 0.65 -15.90 -0.84
C ILE A 242 1.24 -16.24 0.52
N ASN A 243 1.37 -17.52 0.82
CA ASN A 243 2.03 -18.01 2.03
C ASN A 243 3.32 -18.73 1.64
N ARG A 244 4.47 -18.23 2.11
CA ARG A 244 5.79 -18.81 1.92
C ARG A 244 6.19 -19.56 3.19
N PRO A 245 5.99 -20.89 3.27
CA PRO A 245 6.11 -21.64 4.54
C PRO A 245 7.49 -21.55 5.18
N GLU A 246 8.54 -21.42 4.35
CA GLU A 246 9.94 -21.47 4.78
C GLU A 246 10.59 -20.10 4.99
N THR A 247 9.91 -18.99 4.68
CA THR A 247 10.44 -17.63 4.83
C THR A 247 10.06 -17.01 6.16
N GLY A 248 10.92 -16.13 6.67
CA GLY A 248 10.66 -15.30 7.86
C GLY A 248 10.00 -13.97 7.50
N HIS A 249 10.39 -12.90 8.22
CA HIS A 249 9.90 -11.52 8.00
C HIS A 249 10.56 -10.89 6.77
N ASP A 250 10.29 -11.45 5.62
CA ASP A 250 10.91 -11.05 4.36
C ASP A 250 9.86 -10.83 3.27
N THR A 251 10.13 -9.87 2.40
CA THR A 251 9.28 -9.51 1.26
C THR A 251 10.12 -9.49 -0.01
N ASN A 252 9.57 -9.96 -1.11
CA ASN A 252 10.25 -10.00 -2.40
C ASN A 252 9.51 -9.20 -3.48
N TYR A 253 10.13 -9.06 -4.62
CA TYR A 253 9.60 -8.31 -5.75
C TYR A 253 8.36 -8.98 -6.34
N GLU A 254 8.44 -10.28 -6.60
CA GLU A 254 7.43 -11.06 -7.31
C GLU A 254 6.11 -11.14 -6.53
N ASP A 255 6.19 -11.47 -5.24
CA ASP A 255 5.00 -11.57 -4.39
C ASP A 255 4.33 -10.21 -4.22
N THR A 256 5.13 -9.15 -4.04
CA THR A 256 4.62 -7.78 -3.92
C THR A 256 3.90 -7.34 -5.20
N ARG A 257 4.51 -7.60 -6.35
CA ARG A 257 3.91 -7.31 -7.64
C ARG A 257 2.62 -8.09 -7.84
N GLN A 258 2.63 -9.40 -7.55
CA GLN A 258 1.46 -10.27 -7.73
C GLN A 258 0.26 -9.82 -6.90
N ILE A 259 0.44 -9.49 -5.62
CA ILE A 259 -0.68 -9.03 -4.77
C ILE A 259 -1.17 -7.64 -5.18
N LEU A 260 -0.29 -6.74 -5.62
CA LEU A 260 -0.68 -5.41 -6.11
C LEU A 260 -1.47 -5.50 -7.43
N GLU A 261 -0.97 -6.24 -8.41
CA GLU A 261 -1.66 -6.44 -9.69
C GLU A 261 -3.02 -7.10 -9.48
N PHE A 262 -3.08 -8.13 -8.60
CA PHE A 262 -4.33 -8.77 -8.26
C PHE A 262 -5.39 -7.77 -7.76
N VAL A 263 -5.06 -6.92 -6.79
CA VAL A 263 -6.04 -5.99 -6.21
C VAL A 263 -6.46 -4.91 -7.20
N ILE A 264 -5.55 -4.43 -8.06
CA ILE A 264 -5.85 -3.43 -9.08
C ILE A 264 -6.78 -4.01 -10.16
N ASP A 265 -6.49 -5.22 -10.64
CA ASP A 265 -7.25 -5.89 -11.70
C ASP A 265 -8.63 -6.36 -11.21
N ALA A 266 -8.70 -6.89 -9.98
CA ALA A 266 -9.97 -7.30 -9.39
C ALA A 266 -10.90 -6.10 -9.10
N ALA A 267 -10.36 -4.96 -8.66
CA ALA A 267 -11.14 -3.74 -8.46
C ALA A 267 -11.75 -3.18 -9.76
N GLY A 268 -11.13 -3.44 -10.92
CA GLY A 268 -11.67 -3.06 -12.23
C GLY A 268 -12.84 -3.94 -12.71
N LYS A 269 -13.03 -5.11 -12.10
CA LYS A 269 -14.10 -6.05 -12.43
C LYS A 269 -15.35 -5.90 -11.57
N ALA A 270 -15.28 -5.13 -10.48
CA ALA A 270 -16.44 -4.90 -9.62
C ALA A 270 -17.50 -4.10 -10.38
N PRO A 271 -18.80 -4.45 -10.29
CA PRO A 271 -19.86 -3.65 -10.87
C PRO A 271 -19.80 -2.26 -10.25
N SER A 272 -19.86 -1.23 -11.10
CA SER A 272 -20.02 0.15 -10.64
C SER A 272 -21.19 0.18 -9.67
N LYS A 273 -20.96 0.57 -8.43
CA LYS A 273 -22.03 0.86 -7.49
C LYS A 273 -22.85 2.01 -8.11
N ASN A 274 -24.01 1.67 -8.70
CA ASN A 274 -25.03 2.65 -9.07
C ASN A 274 -25.59 3.32 -7.83
#